data_3337518efdfbfc8a0d875adaecb688b3
#
_entry.id   3337518efdfbfc8a0d875adaecb688b3
#
_cell.length_a   1.000
_cell.length_b   1.000
_cell.length_c   1.000
_cell.angle_alpha   90.00
_cell.angle_beta   90.00
_cell.angle_gamma   90.00
#
_symmetry.space_group_name_H-M   'P 1'
#
loop_
_entity.id
_entity.type
_entity.pdbx_description
1 polymer ?
#
loop_
_entity_poly.entity_id
_entity_poly.type
_entity_poly.pdbx_seq_one_letter_code
_entity_poly.pdbx_strand_id
1 'polypeptide(L)'
;MNRVRSKIIFVLMLAVMGFTISACSTDPEEINFGTDQCSLCRMNISEHRFGAEIVTKKGKIFKYDAAECMFNALSLGNINYNDAAGFYVIDASNPKQLIDGVIASYLISEKLPSPMGANLSAYSKKSDAEANQKQHGGELKSWEDL
;
A
#
# COMPACT_ATOMS: atom_id res chain seq x y z
N MET A 1 -36.31 42.39 21.92
CA MET A 1 -34.87 42.13 22.02
C MET A 1 -34.52 40.63 22.12
N ASN A 2 -35.31 39.80 22.78
CA ASN A 2 -35.03 38.34 22.94
C ASN A 2 -35.24 37.47 21.68
N ARG A 3 -36.18 37.85 20.81
CA ARG A 3 -36.48 37.04 19.58
C ARG A 3 -35.35 37.14 18.53
N VAL A 4 -34.64 38.24 18.44
CA VAL A 4 -33.54 38.42 17.50
C VAL A 4 -32.29 37.67 18.00
N ARG A 5 -32.01 37.70 19.30
CA ARG A 5 -30.91 36.92 19.89
C ARG A 5 -31.10 35.41 19.73
N SER A 6 -32.35 34.92 19.91
CA SER A 6 -32.69 33.48 19.71
C SER A 6 -32.48 33.04 18.28
N LYS A 7 -32.85 33.84 17.27
CA LYS A 7 -32.63 33.53 15.86
C LYS A 7 -31.15 33.50 15.47
N ILE A 8 -30.34 34.42 16.03
CA ILE A 8 -28.90 34.47 15.79
C ILE A 8 -28.21 33.24 16.39
N ILE A 9 -28.60 32.82 17.61
CA ILE A 9 -28.08 31.59 18.24
C ILE A 9 -28.45 30.33 17.45
N PHE A 10 -29.67 30.28 16.90
CA PHE A 10 -30.13 29.14 16.10
C PHE A 10 -29.39 29.05 14.76
N VAL A 11 -29.10 30.15 14.11
CA VAL A 11 -28.32 30.23 12.86
C VAL A 11 -26.86 29.86 13.12
N LEU A 12 -26.28 30.31 14.24
CA LEU A 12 -24.92 29.94 14.65
C LEU A 12 -24.81 28.43 15.00
N MET A 13 -25.81 27.84 15.63
CA MET A 13 -25.85 26.38 15.90
C MET A 13 -25.96 25.58 14.62
N LEU A 14 -26.77 26.01 13.63
CA LEU A 14 -26.85 25.34 12.32
C LEU A 14 -25.54 25.44 11.54
N ALA A 15 -24.80 26.54 11.65
CA ALA A 15 -23.53 26.73 10.95
C ALA A 15 -22.38 25.84 11.50
N VAL A 16 -22.43 25.47 12.78
CA VAL A 16 -21.43 24.60 13.42
C VAL A 16 -21.67 23.11 13.10
N MET A 17 -22.90 22.73 12.73
CA MET A 17 -23.28 21.33 12.47
C MET A 17 -22.94 20.85 11.06
N GLY A 18 -22.41 21.72 10.19
CA GLY A 18 -22.18 21.46 8.75
C GLY A 18 -20.78 21.01 8.37
N PHE A 19 -19.80 20.80 9.28
CA PHE A 19 -18.39 20.61 8.90
C PHE A 19 -17.75 19.34 9.45
N THR A 20 -18.41 18.19 9.30
CA THR A 20 -17.72 16.90 9.43
C THR A 20 -17.75 16.17 8.10
N ILE A 21 -17.05 16.70 7.11
CA ILE A 21 -16.69 15.92 5.92
C ILE A 21 -15.54 15.02 6.37
N SER A 22 -15.85 13.81 6.82
CA SER A 22 -14.86 12.76 6.96
C SER A 22 -14.48 12.33 5.53
N ALA A 23 -13.46 12.95 4.97
CA ALA A 23 -12.87 12.47 3.74
C ALA A 23 -12.24 11.12 4.05
N CYS A 24 -12.72 10.02 3.45
CA CYS A 24 -12.02 8.75 3.45
C CYS A 24 -10.66 9.00 2.77
N SER A 25 -9.57 8.93 3.53
CA SER A 25 -8.23 8.96 2.96
C SER A 25 -8.04 7.71 2.10
N THR A 26 -7.45 7.90 0.93
CA THR A 26 -6.97 6.83 0.05
C THR A 26 -5.45 6.72 0.08
N ASP A 27 -4.82 7.31 1.10
CA ASP A 27 -3.39 7.20 1.34
C ASP A 27 -3.05 5.83 1.96
N PRO A 28 -1.86 5.28 1.70
CA PRO A 28 -1.41 4.06 2.35
C PRO A 28 -1.16 4.30 3.84
N GLU A 29 -1.26 3.22 4.63
CA GLU A 29 -0.92 3.22 6.05
C GLU A 29 0.43 2.55 6.27
N GLU A 30 1.10 2.87 7.37
CA GLU A 30 2.31 2.17 7.76
C GLU A 30 2.02 0.69 8.06
N ILE A 31 2.86 -0.21 7.55
CA ILE A 31 2.81 -1.62 7.90
C ILE A 31 3.45 -1.80 9.28
N ASN A 32 2.67 -2.29 10.25
CA ASN A 32 3.15 -2.61 11.59
C ASN A 32 3.79 -4.00 11.60
N PHE A 33 5.08 -4.05 11.27
CA PHE A 33 5.83 -5.31 11.19
C PHE A 33 5.81 -6.07 12.52
N GLY A 34 5.58 -7.38 12.43
CA GLY A 34 5.43 -8.27 13.57
C GLY A 34 4.01 -8.38 14.13
N THR A 35 3.12 -7.44 13.79
CA THR A 35 1.72 -7.42 14.28
C THR A 35 0.69 -7.50 13.17
N ASP A 36 0.89 -6.79 12.05
CA ASP A 36 -0.03 -6.87 10.93
C ASP A 36 0.04 -8.24 10.26
N GLN A 37 -1.10 -8.72 9.79
CA GLN A 37 -1.22 -9.99 9.10
C GLN A 37 -1.46 -9.80 7.61
N CYS A 38 -0.86 -10.65 6.80
CA CYS A 38 -1.10 -10.72 5.37
C CYS A 38 -2.56 -11.05 5.08
N SER A 39 -3.20 -10.23 4.25
CA SER A 39 -4.61 -10.39 3.89
C SER A 39 -4.88 -11.66 3.07
N LEU A 40 -3.86 -12.23 2.43
CA LEU A 40 -3.97 -13.46 1.63
C LEU A 40 -3.57 -14.71 2.43
N CYS A 41 -2.30 -14.81 2.86
CA CYS A 41 -1.75 -16.03 3.48
C CYS A 41 -1.92 -16.09 4.99
N ARG A 42 -2.34 -15.00 5.65
CA ARG A 42 -2.56 -14.86 7.08
C ARG A 42 -1.31 -14.94 7.95
N MET A 43 -0.12 -15.01 7.37
CA MET A 43 1.13 -14.93 8.11
C MET A 43 1.36 -13.49 8.63
N ASN A 44 2.10 -13.37 9.73
CA ASN A 44 2.53 -12.05 10.21
C ASN A 44 3.54 -11.43 9.24
N ILE A 45 3.37 -10.16 8.95
CA ILE A 45 4.28 -9.39 8.10
C ILE A 45 5.50 -9.03 8.95
N SER A 46 6.62 -9.70 8.75
CA SER A 46 7.83 -9.56 9.59
C SER A 46 9.03 -8.98 8.84
N GLU A 47 9.13 -9.22 7.53
CA GLU A 47 10.28 -8.83 6.73
C GLU A 47 10.16 -7.39 6.22
N HIS A 48 10.99 -6.50 6.76
CA HIS A 48 10.93 -5.06 6.52
C HIS A 48 11.24 -4.61 5.07
N ARG A 49 11.84 -5.48 4.26
CA ARG A 49 12.17 -5.22 2.84
C ARG A 49 11.10 -5.64 1.86
N PHE A 50 10.12 -6.37 2.37
CA PHE A 50 9.04 -6.89 1.56
C PHE A 50 7.71 -6.41 2.10
N GLY A 51 6.71 -6.41 1.64
CA GLY A 51 5.44 -5.92 2.10
C GLY A 51 4.77 -5.13 0.99
N ALA A 52 3.49 -5.24 0.95
CA ALA A 52 2.70 -4.52 -0.02
C ALA A 52 1.34 -4.16 0.54
N GLU A 53 0.67 -3.22 -0.13
CA GLU A 53 -0.61 -2.71 0.30
C GLU A 53 -1.48 -2.36 -0.90
N ILE A 54 -2.76 -2.71 -0.82
CA ILE A 54 -3.79 -2.21 -1.73
C ILE A 54 -4.72 -1.30 -0.93
N VAL A 55 -4.82 -0.05 -1.35
CA VAL A 55 -5.82 0.89 -0.83
C VAL A 55 -6.97 0.95 -1.82
N THR A 56 -8.19 0.71 -1.34
CA THR A 56 -9.38 0.78 -2.19
C THR A 56 -9.94 2.20 -2.30
N LYS A 57 -10.73 2.48 -3.32
CA LYS A 57 -11.47 3.75 -3.51
C LYS A 57 -12.40 4.08 -2.34
N LYS A 58 -12.76 3.09 -1.53
CA LYS A 58 -13.58 3.25 -0.31
C LYS A 58 -12.74 3.43 0.95
N GLY A 59 -11.41 3.56 0.83
CA GLY A 59 -10.50 3.72 1.96
C GLY A 59 -10.22 2.43 2.75
N LYS A 60 -10.61 1.24 2.23
CA LYS A 60 -10.22 -0.02 2.86
C LYS A 60 -8.81 -0.40 2.44
N ILE A 61 -7.99 -0.81 3.40
CA ILE A 61 -6.60 -1.19 3.22
C ILE A 61 -6.44 -2.69 3.38
N PHE A 62 -5.67 -3.30 2.47
CA PHE A 62 -5.28 -4.70 2.52
C PHE A 62 -3.76 -4.78 2.50
N LYS A 63 -3.19 -5.32 3.58
CA LYS A 63 -1.75 -5.46 3.76
C LYS A 63 -1.29 -6.87 3.43
N TYR A 64 -0.11 -6.98 2.85
CA TYR A 64 0.50 -8.23 2.40
C TYR A 64 1.94 -8.34 2.87
N ASP A 65 2.42 -9.54 3.14
CA ASP A 65 3.78 -9.79 3.61
C ASP A 65 4.83 -9.66 2.50
N ALA A 66 4.39 -9.72 1.25
CA ALA A 66 5.23 -9.52 0.08
C ALA A 66 4.39 -9.06 -1.14
N ALA A 67 5.04 -8.44 -2.12
CA ALA A 67 4.39 -8.01 -3.35
C ALA A 67 3.74 -9.18 -4.11
N GLU A 68 4.34 -10.38 -4.11
CA GLU A 68 3.76 -11.57 -4.72
C GLU A 68 2.42 -11.98 -4.10
N CYS A 69 2.21 -11.77 -2.79
CA CYS A 69 0.90 -11.99 -2.17
C CYS A 69 -0.14 -11.00 -2.67
N MET A 70 0.26 -9.76 -2.90
CA MET A 70 -0.61 -8.74 -3.49
C MET A 70 -1.01 -9.11 -4.92
N PHE A 71 -0.05 -9.48 -5.77
CA PHE A 71 -0.32 -9.91 -7.15
C PHE A 71 -1.19 -11.17 -7.20
N ASN A 72 -0.92 -12.14 -6.32
CA ASN A 72 -1.74 -13.33 -6.20
C ASN A 72 -3.18 -13.01 -5.77
N ALA A 73 -3.38 -12.07 -4.84
CA ALA A 73 -4.72 -11.65 -4.42
C ALA A 73 -5.51 -11.01 -5.56
N LEU A 74 -4.85 -10.23 -6.43
CA LEU A 74 -5.46 -9.67 -7.65
C LEU A 74 -5.80 -10.77 -8.66
N SER A 75 -4.87 -11.68 -8.93
CA SER A 75 -5.06 -12.80 -9.88
C SER A 75 -6.17 -13.75 -9.47
N LEU A 76 -6.34 -14.00 -8.15
CA LEU A 76 -7.40 -14.82 -7.60
C LEU A 76 -8.75 -14.10 -7.54
N GLY A 77 -8.80 -12.81 -7.87
CA GLY A 77 -10.01 -12.00 -7.82
C GLY A 77 -10.50 -11.67 -6.39
N ASN A 78 -9.64 -11.82 -5.38
CA ASN A 78 -9.98 -11.46 -4.00
C ASN A 78 -10.22 -9.96 -3.85
N ILE A 79 -9.58 -9.16 -4.69
CA ILE A 79 -9.81 -7.72 -4.85
C ILE A 79 -9.88 -7.44 -6.35
N ASN A 80 -10.91 -6.69 -6.76
CA ASN A 80 -11.00 -6.24 -8.14
C ASN A 80 -10.00 -5.09 -8.35
N TYR A 81 -9.17 -5.18 -9.40
CA TYR A 81 -8.21 -4.14 -9.77
C TYR A 81 -8.87 -2.75 -9.88
N ASN A 82 -10.08 -2.70 -10.45
CA ASN A 82 -10.82 -1.45 -10.64
C ASN A 82 -11.34 -0.83 -9.33
N ASP A 83 -11.37 -1.58 -8.23
CA ASP A 83 -11.76 -1.07 -6.92
C ASP A 83 -10.58 -0.44 -6.16
N ALA A 84 -9.35 -0.65 -6.61
CA ALA A 84 -8.17 -0.06 -6.02
C ALA A 84 -8.06 1.44 -6.35
N ALA A 85 -7.63 2.21 -5.36
CA ALA A 85 -7.20 3.60 -5.50
C ALA A 85 -5.68 3.68 -5.67
N GLY A 86 -4.92 2.73 -5.08
CA GLY A 86 -3.49 2.63 -5.21
C GLY A 86 -2.95 1.26 -4.81
N PHE A 87 -1.78 0.95 -5.34
CA PHE A 87 -0.98 -0.23 -5.06
C PHE A 87 0.38 0.23 -4.54
N TYR A 88 0.77 -0.26 -3.38
CA TYR A 88 2.00 0.17 -2.74
C TYR A 88 2.84 -1.04 -2.39
N VAL A 89 4.16 -0.87 -2.45
CA VAL A 89 5.14 -1.90 -2.12
C VAL A 89 6.26 -1.29 -1.28
N ILE A 90 6.94 -2.10 -0.48
CA ILE A 90 8.11 -1.62 0.26
C ILE A 90 9.30 -1.49 -0.70
N ASP A 91 10.00 -0.35 -0.60
CA ASP A 91 11.29 -0.15 -1.26
C ASP A 91 12.36 -1.00 -0.57
N ALA A 92 12.88 -2.02 -1.26
CA ALA A 92 13.90 -2.91 -0.71
C ALA A 92 15.24 -2.19 -0.40
N SER A 93 15.50 -1.03 -1.04
CA SER A 93 16.65 -0.17 -0.74
C SER A 93 16.41 0.74 0.46
N ASN A 94 15.16 0.98 0.83
CA ASN A 94 14.78 1.77 2.00
C ASN A 94 13.67 1.06 2.79
N PRO A 95 14.03 0.02 3.58
CA PRO A 95 13.07 -0.82 4.28
C PRO A 95 12.05 -0.02 5.09
N LYS A 96 10.82 -0.51 5.12
CA LYS A 96 9.62 0.09 5.72
C LYS A 96 9.01 1.26 4.92
N GLN A 97 9.68 1.80 3.91
CA GLN A 97 9.10 2.86 3.09
C GLN A 97 8.18 2.26 2.03
N LEU A 98 6.91 2.62 2.05
CA LEU A 98 5.96 2.35 0.98
C LEU A 98 6.20 3.30 -0.20
N ILE A 99 6.20 2.74 -1.39
CA ILE A 99 6.30 3.44 -2.67
C ILE A 99 5.16 3.00 -3.58
N ASP A 100 4.84 3.82 -4.59
CA ASP A 100 3.86 3.45 -5.60
C ASP A 100 4.35 2.24 -6.40
N GLY A 101 3.60 1.13 -6.30
CA GLY A 101 3.95 -0.13 -6.93
C GLY A 101 3.88 -0.09 -8.45
N VAL A 102 2.97 0.72 -9.03
CA VAL A 102 2.78 0.77 -10.48
C VAL A 102 4.00 1.35 -11.21
N ILE A 103 4.71 2.29 -10.56
CA ILE A 103 5.91 2.92 -11.12
C ILE A 103 7.21 2.35 -10.58
N ALA A 104 7.14 1.41 -9.62
CA ALA A 104 8.32 0.77 -9.06
C ALA A 104 9.06 -0.09 -10.10
N SER A 105 10.35 -0.26 -9.90
CA SER A 105 11.16 -1.25 -10.63
C SER A 105 11.28 -2.51 -9.80
N TYR A 106 11.13 -3.67 -10.41
CA TYR A 106 11.16 -4.94 -9.72
C TYR A 106 12.36 -5.79 -10.12
N LEU A 107 12.81 -6.64 -9.21
CA LEU A 107 13.86 -7.62 -9.45
C LEU A 107 13.42 -8.96 -8.88
N ILE A 108 13.43 -9.98 -9.72
CA ILE A 108 13.30 -11.38 -9.29
C ILE A 108 14.70 -11.98 -9.21
N SER A 109 15.13 -12.38 -8.01
CA SER A 109 16.48 -12.96 -7.81
C SER A 109 16.46 -14.03 -6.73
N GLU A 110 16.92 -15.23 -7.07
CA GLU A 110 17.06 -16.36 -6.14
C GLU A 110 18.00 -16.07 -4.94
N LYS A 111 18.91 -15.08 -5.11
CA LYS A 111 19.81 -14.64 -4.03
C LYS A 111 19.19 -13.61 -3.10
N LEU A 112 17.98 -13.15 -3.39
CA LEU A 112 17.20 -12.22 -2.57
C LEU A 112 15.86 -12.87 -2.20
N PRO A 113 15.88 -13.90 -1.34
CA PRO A 113 14.68 -14.66 -1.04
C PRO A 113 13.61 -13.77 -0.37
N SER A 114 12.39 -13.88 -0.87
CA SER A 114 11.21 -13.24 -0.29
C SER A 114 10.43 -14.20 0.60
N PRO A 115 9.56 -13.72 1.49
CA PRO A 115 8.78 -14.56 2.41
C PRO A 115 7.97 -15.65 1.70
N MET A 116 7.47 -15.39 0.51
CA MET A 116 6.61 -16.32 -0.24
C MET A 116 7.37 -17.09 -1.34
N GLY A 117 8.67 -16.85 -1.48
CA GLY A 117 9.54 -17.64 -2.35
C GLY A 117 9.50 -17.30 -3.84
N ALA A 118 8.75 -16.27 -4.26
CA ALA A 118 8.85 -15.77 -5.63
C ALA A 118 10.08 -14.88 -5.84
N ASN A 119 10.77 -14.50 -4.74
CA ASN A 119 12.03 -13.76 -4.75
C ASN A 119 11.91 -12.36 -5.40
N LEU A 120 10.74 -11.74 -5.28
CA LEU A 120 10.38 -10.47 -5.87
C LEU A 120 10.71 -9.33 -4.91
N SER A 121 11.59 -8.43 -5.31
CA SER A 121 11.92 -7.19 -4.59
C SER A 121 11.51 -5.98 -5.41
N ALA A 122 11.06 -4.91 -4.76
CA ALA A 122 10.66 -3.67 -5.41
C ALA A 122 11.60 -2.52 -5.02
N TYR A 123 11.79 -1.57 -5.94
CA TYR A 123 12.71 -0.44 -5.80
C TYR A 123 12.08 0.83 -6.34
N SER A 124 12.21 1.93 -5.60
CA SER A 124 11.76 3.26 -6.05
C SER A 124 12.57 3.79 -7.23
N LYS A 125 13.84 3.38 -7.33
CA LYS A 125 14.74 3.81 -8.40
C LYS A 125 15.20 2.61 -9.22
N LYS A 126 15.07 2.72 -10.53
CA LYS A 126 15.59 1.71 -11.46
C LYS A 126 17.08 1.45 -11.28
N SER A 127 17.86 2.49 -10.96
CA SER A 127 19.30 2.35 -10.69
C SER A 127 19.61 1.42 -9.53
N ASP A 128 18.75 1.38 -8.49
CA ASP A 128 18.94 0.54 -7.33
C ASP A 128 18.57 -0.92 -7.66
N ALA A 129 17.52 -1.12 -8.45
CA ALA A 129 17.19 -2.43 -8.99
C ALA A 129 18.30 -2.98 -9.88
N GLU A 130 18.87 -2.16 -10.79
CA GLU A 130 19.98 -2.53 -11.65
C GLU A 130 21.27 -2.83 -10.88
N ALA A 131 21.56 -2.08 -9.80
CA ALA A 131 22.71 -2.33 -8.94
C ALA A 131 22.56 -3.67 -8.21
N ASN A 132 21.38 -3.96 -7.68
CA ASN A 132 21.08 -5.24 -7.04
C ASN A 132 21.11 -6.40 -8.05
N GLN A 133 20.63 -6.20 -9.28
CA GLN A 133 20.74 -7.19 -10.36
C GLN A 133 22.18 -7.53 -10.67
N LYS A 134 23.08 -6.53 -10.77
CA LYS A 134 24.50 -6.75 -11.02
C LYS A 134 25.16 -7.55 -9.91
N GLN A 135 24.77 -7.34 -8.66
CA GLN A 135 25.34 -7.99 -7.48
C GLN A 135 24.77 -9.40 -7.26
N HIS A 136 23.47 -9.59 -7.45
CA HIS A 136 22.74 -10.79 -7.06
C HIS A 136 22.26 -11.62 -8.25
N GLY A 137 22.35 -11.08 -9.48
CA GLY A 137 21.74 -11.69 -10.66
C GLY A 137 20.22 -11.51 -10.65
N GLY A 138 19.57 -12.19 -11.56
CA GLY A 138 18.11 -12.17 -11.66
C GLY A 138 17.59 -11.36 -12.83
N GLU A 139 16.30 -11.13 -12.87
CA GLU A 139 15.58 -10.50 -13.97
C GLU A 139 14.85 -9.24 -13.48
N LEU A 140 15.05 -8.12 -14.16
CA LEU A 140 14.29 -6.89 -13.94
C LEU A 140 12.90 -7.02 -14.57
N LYS A 141 11.92 -6.51 -13.85
CA LYS A 141 10.50 -6.46 -14.25
C LYS A 141 9.93 -5.07 -14.04
N SER A 142 8.90 -4.75 -14.82
CA SER A 142 7.97 -3.65 -14.55
C SER A 142 6.68 -4.20 -13.95
N TRP A 143 5.77 -3.33 -13.57
CA TRP A 143 4.43 -3.72 -13.10
C TRP A 143 3.67 -4.57 -14.13
N GLU A 144 3.76 -4.21 -15.42
CA GLU A 144 3.07 -4.89 -16.51
C GLU A 144 3.62 -6.28 -16.81
N ASP A 145 4.82 -6.61 -16.32
CA ASP A 145 5.47 -7.91 -16.52
C ASP A 145 5.10 -8.92 -15.42
N LEU A 146 4.34 -8.49 -14.40
CA LEU A 146 3.95 -9.27 -13.23
C LEU A 146 2.46 -9.58 -13.26
#